data_39899df3aae5d0ffb8fda625d48b037b
#
_entry.id   39899df3aae5d0ffb8fda625d48b037b
#
_cell.length_a   1.000
_cell.length_b   1.000
_cell.length_c   1.000
_cell.angle_alpha   90.00
_cell.angle_beta   90.00
_cell.angle_gamma   90.00
#
_symmetry.space_group_name_H-M   'P 1'
#
loop_
_entity.id
_entity.type
_entity.pdbx_description
1 polymer ?
#
loop_
_entity_poly.entity_id
_entity_poly.type
_entity_poly.pdbx_seq_one_letter_code
_entity_poly.pdbx_strand_id
1 'polypeptide(L)'
;MGIRSASFAAVVFFAAVLGIAPATVTIPAASAACPAAEVVFARGREEPPGVGLVGQAFVTSLQSKVRMPVASYGVNYPADVDPAKGSTDMSAHVQSMAKHCPETREVLGGYSLGAVSADLVIAATKPQFGFNNPLPPGIDQHVAAVALFGNGTQRILGPVPAFSPAFAGKTIEVCAPGDPICSGGKAQWTSHLQPSYIDSGLVDQAAAFAAGKL
;
A
#
# COMPACT_ATOMS: atom_id res chain seq x y z
N MET A 1 3.94 71.15 78.28
CA MET A 1 4.67 69.96 77.85
C MET A 1 3.80 69.19 76.85
N GLY A 2 4.03 69.46 75.55
CA GLY A 2 3.19 69.02 74.46
C GLY A 2 3.92 67.94 73.69
N ILE A 3 3.33 66.77 73.56
CA ILE A 3 3.80 65.67 72.74
C ILE A 3 3.17 65.76 71.38
N ARG A 4 3.96 65.96 70.34
CA ARG A 4 3.49 65.94 68.95
C ARG A 4 3.52 64.55 68.41
N SER A 5 2.39 64.01 68.04
CA SER A 5 2.26 62.72 67.35
C SER A 5 2.55 62.94 65.85
N ALA A 6 3.51 62.24 65.29
CA ALA A 6 3.80 62.20 63.87
C ALA A 6 3.04 60.99 63.21
N SER A 7 2.19 61.29 62.27
CA SER A 7 1.48 60.26 61.46
C SER A 7 2.35 59.88 60.28
N PHE A 8 2.77 58.63 60.17
CA PHE A 8 3.41 58.04 58.99
C PHE A 8 2.34 57.53 58.02
N ALA A 9 2.28 58.12 56.85
CA ALA A 9 1.48 57.62 55.76
C ALA A 9 2.25 56.51 55.01
N ALA A 10 1.70 55.29 55.06
CA ALA A 10 2.23 54.18 54.28
C ALA A 10 1.74 54.27 52.85
N VAL A 11 2.64 54.43 51.91
CA VAL A 11 2.36 54.36 50.47
C VAL A 11 2.48 52.88 50.01
N VAL A 12 1.37 52.27 49.66
CA VAL A 12 1.30 50.91 49.10
C VAL A 12 1.48 50.99 47.57
N PHE A 13 2.62 50.50 47.09
CA PHE A 13 2.85 50.32 45.64
C PHE A 13 2.21 49.02 45.20
N PHE A 14 1.15 49.12 44.34
CA PHE A 14 0.63 47.97 43.60
C PHE A 14 1.52 47.75 42.39
N ALA A 15 2.31 46.69 42.38
CA ALA A 15 2.99 46.19 41.20
C ALA A 15 2.01 45.39 40.32
N ALA A 16 1.63 45.94 39.17
CA ALA A 16 0.85 45.25 38.18
C ALA A 16 1.75 44.23 37.45
N VAL A 17 1.56 42.93 37.74
CA VAL A 17 2.21 41.85 37.01
C VAL A 17 1.44 41.62 35.71
N LEU A 18 1.99 42.11 34.58
CA LEU A 18 1.49 41.75 33.24
C LEU A 18 1.84 40.28 33.00
N GLY A 19 0.84 39.39 33.08
CA GLY A 19 0.95 38.01 32.68
C GLY A 19 1.08 37.89 31.16
N ILE A 20 2.27 37.54 30.70
CA ILE A 20 2.50 37.14 29.30
C ILE A 20 1.97 35.72 29.17
N ALA A 21 0.79 35.54 28.57
CA ALA A 21 0.27 34.21 28.21
C ALA A 21 1.15 33.63 27.09
N PRO A 22 1.63 32.37 27.21
CA PRO A 22 2.37 31.73 26.11
C PRO A 22 1.44 31.56 24.91
N ALA A 23 1.80 32.17 23.79
CA ALA A 23 1.14 31.90 22.52
C ALA A 23 1.44 30.45 22.10
N THR A 24 0.43 29.58 22.17
CA THR A 24 0.53 28.22 21.61
C THR A 24 0.59 28.34 20.10
N VAL A 25 1.77 28.16 19.53
CA VAL A 25 1.94 27.99 18.09
C VAL A 25 1.42 26.62 17.73
N THR A 26 0.19 26.53 17.21
CA THR A 26 -0.32 25.34 16.55
C THR A 26 0.42 25.22 15.23
N ILE A 27 1.42 24.33 15.18
CA ILE A 27 2.05 23.90 13.91
C ILE A 27 0.97 23.06 13.20
N PRO A 28 0.45 23.48 12.02
CA PRO A 28 -0.45 22.63 11.26
C PRO A 28 0.29 21.32 10.97
N ALA A 29 -0.31 20.18 11.32
CA ALA A 29 0.20 18.89 10.88
C ALA A 29 0.29 18.95 9.35
N ALA A 30 1.51 18.82 8.80
CA ALA A 30 1.68 18.72 7.37
C ALA A 30 0.85 17.53 6.92
N SER A 31 -0.22 17.77 6.17
CA SER A 31 -0.92 16.71 5.44
C SER A 31 0.13 16.04 4.58
N ALA A 32 0.38 14.74 4.77
CA ALA A 32 1.29 14.01 3.92
C ALA A 32 0.82 14.23 2.47
N ALA A 33 1.68 14.83 1.64
CA ALA A 33 1.33 15.07 0.25
C ALA A 33 1.08 13.73 -0.43
N CYS A 34 0.04 13.64 -1.27
CA CYS A 34 -0.26 12.44 -2.04
C CYS A 34 0.94 12.05 -2.90
N PRO A 35 1.39 10.78 -2.88
CA PRO A 35 2.48 10.33 -3.75
C PRO A 35 2.05 10.37 -5.22
N ALA A 36 2.99 10.58 -6.14
CA ALA A 36 2.71 10.53 -7.57
C ALA A 36 2.32 9.09 -8.01
N ALA A 37 2.96 8.09 -7.43
CA ALA A 37 2.60 6.69 -7.59
C ALA A 37 2.76 5.93 -6.27
N GLU A 38 1.98 4.85 -6.09
CA GLU A 38 2.06 3.97 -4.94
C GLU A 38 1.97 2.50 -5.36
N VAL A 39 2.81 1.66 -4.77
CA VAL A 39 2.70 0.20 -4.90
C VAL A 39 1.93 -0.34 -3.69
N VAL A 40 0.77 -0.91 -3.93
CA VAL A 40 -0.04 -1.62 -2.92
C VAL A 40 0.21 -3.11 -3.07
N PHE A 41 0.95 -3.72 -2.14
CA PHE A 41 1.45 -5.08 -2.32
C PHE A 41 1.05 -6.02 -1.19
N ALA A 42 0.45 -7.15 -1.55
CA ALA A 42 0.14 -8.24 -0.63
C ALA A 42 1.27 -9.27 -0.62
N ARG A 43 1.90 -9.45 0.54
CA ARG A 43 2.99 -10.39 0.75
C ARG A 43 2.56 -11.85 0.63
N GLY A 44 3.50 -12.75 0.48
CA GLY A 44 3.25 -14.19 0.50
C GLY A 44 2.88 -14.71 1.90
N ARG A 45 2.38 -15.95 1.96
CA ARG A 45 2.02 -16.62 3.21
C ARG A 45 3.21 -16.68 4.17
N GLU A 46 2.95 -16.40 5.44
CA GLU A 46 3.94 -16.45 6.53
C GLU A 46 5.11 -15.45 6.41
N GLU A 47 5.12 -14.58 5.40
CA GLU A 47 6.09 -13.49 5.37
C GLU A 47 5.78 -12.44 6.49
N PRO A 48 6.80 -11.79 7.06
CA PRO A 48 6.60 -10.73 8.05
C PRO A 48 5.75 -9.56 7.50
N PRO A 49 5.07 -8.79 8.37
CA PRO A 49 4.30 -7.62 7.97
C PRO A 49 5.10 -6.65 7.09
N GLY A 50 4.42 -6.02 6.12
CA GLY A 50 4.98 -5.16 5.10
C GLY A 50 4.69 -5.70 3.70
N VAL A 51 5.48 -5.28 2.71
CA VAL A 51 5.33 -5.70 1.31
C VAL A 51 5.93 -7.09 1.01
N GLY A 52 6.62 -7.72 1.96
CA GLY A 52 7.34 -8.98 1.77
C GLY A 52 8.60 -8.83 0.91
N LEU A 53 9.36 -9.92 0.73
CA LEU A 53 10.65 -9.88 0.02
C LEU A 53 10.49 -9.61 -1.48
N VAL A 54 9.54 -10.30 -2.14
CA VAL A 54 9.25 -10.09 -3.57
C VAL A 54 8.71 -8.68 -3.80
N GLY A 55 7.80 -8.21 -2.94
CA GLY A 55 7.27 -6.85 -3.00
C GLY A 55 8.35 -5.79 -2.81
N GLN A 56 9.27 -5.97 -1.87
CA GLN A 56 10.38 -5.02 -1.65
C GLN A 56 11.30 -4.95 -2.88
N ALA A 57 11.64 -6.11 -3.47
CA ALA A 57 12.44 -6.15 -4.68
C ALA A 57 11.71 -5.46 -5.85
N PHE A 58 10.40 -5.69 -5.99
CA PHE A 58 9.56 -5.06 -7.02
C PHE A 58 9.50 -3.53 -6.86
N VAL A 59 9.25 -3.04 -5.65
CA VAL A 59 9.25 -1.59 -5.36
C VAL A 59 10.59 -0.96 -5.70
N THR A 60 11.69 -1.57 -5.25
CA THR A 60 13.05 -1.09 -5.53
C THR A 60 13.35 -1.06 -7.03
N SER A 61 12.99 -2.12 -7.75
CA SER A 61 13.18 -2.18 -9.20
C SER A 61 12.32 -1.15 -9.93
N LEU A 62 11.05 -0.97 -9.53
CA LEU A 62 10.17 0.05 -10.13
C LEU A 62 10.70 1.48 -9.89
N GLN A 63 11.12 1.80 -8.66
CA GLN A 63 11.71 3.10 -8.32
C GLN A 63 12.94 3.42 -9.18
N SER A 64 13.74 2.42 -9.55
CA SER A 64 14.89 2.62 -10.43
C SER A 64 14.54 2.92 -11.89
N LYS A 65 13.31 2.64 -12.32
CA LYS A 65 12.86 2.75 -13.71
C LYS A 65 12.01 4.00 -13.97
N VAL A 66 11.51 4.66 -12.93
CA VAL A 66 10.67 5.86 -13.06
C VAL A 66 11.35 7.08 -12.45
N ARG A 67 10.97 8.28 -12.90
CA ARG A 67 11.55 9.53 -12.36
C ARG A 67 10.71 10.16 -11.25
N MET A 68 9.48 9.67 -11.06
CA MET A 68 8.59 10.14 -10.01
C MET A 68 8.83 9.37 -8.70
N PRO A 69 8.54 9.98 -7.54
CA PRO A 69 8.53 9.26 -6.28
C PRO A 69 7.47 8.16 -6.27
N VAL A 70 7.85 6.95 -5.86
CA VAL A 70 6.94 5.82 -5.69
C VAL A 70 6.90 5.46 -4.21
N ALA A 71 5.73 5.61 -3.59
CA ALA A 71 5.45 5.11 -2.25
C ALA A 71 5.13 3.61 -2.28
N SER A 72 5.04 2.99 -1.10
CA SER A 72 4.59 1.62 -1.00
C SER A 72 3.71 1.41 0.23
N TYR A 73 2.65 0.63 0.05
CA TYR A 73 1.76 0.16 1.10
C TYR A 73 1.79 -1.37 1.15
N GLY A 74 2.20 -1.91 2.29
CA GLY A 74 2.11 -3.34 2.55
C GLY A 74 0.73 -3.69 3.08
N VAL A 75 -0.03 -4.50 2.34
CA VAL A 75 -1.38 -4.94 2.71
C VAL A 75 -1.37 -5.55 4.12
N ASN A 76 -2.22 -4.99 4.98
CA ASN A 76 -2.29 -5.37 6.38
C ASN A 76 -3.25 -6.55 6.58
N TYR A 77 -2.71 -7.76 6.58
CA TYR A 77 -3.46 -8.99 6.81
C TYR A 77 -2.57 -10.06 7.46
N PRO A 78 -3.14 -11.12 8.04
CA PRO A 78 -2.35 -12.16 8.73
C PRO A 78 -1.38 -12.92 7.80
N ALA A 79 -1.67 -12.99 6.50
CA ALA A 79 -0.97 -13.79 5.50
C ALA A 79 -0.87 -15.29 5.93
N ASP A 80 -1.98 -15.80 6.46
CA ASP A 80 -2.13 -17.19 6.92
C ASP A 80 -2.63 -18.11 5.79
N VAL A 81 -3.95 -18.29 5.67
CA VAL A 81 -4.60 -19.15 4.65
C VAL A 81 -5.78 -18.45 3.97
N ASP A 82 -6.17 -17.27 4.47
CA ASP A 82 -7.36 -16.55 3.99
C ASP A 82 -6.98 -15.32 3.14
N PRO A 83 -7.05 -15.43 1.79
CA PRO A 83 -6.75 -14.31 0.92
C PRO A 83 -7.79 -13.18 1.01
N ALA A 84 -9.03 -13.47 1.43
CA ALA A 84 -10.10 -12.46 1.49
C ALA A 84 -9.79 -11.33 2.48
N LYS A 85 -9.03 -11.62 3.55
CA LYS A 85 -8.57 -10.57 4.48
C LYS A 85 -7.62 -9.59 3.80
N GLY A 86 -6.68 -10.11 2.99
CA GLY A 86 -5.77 -9.30 2.19
C GLY A 86 -6.51 -8.49 1.13
N SER A 87 -7.47 -9.12 0.45
CA SER A 87 -8.32 -8.43 -0.53
C SER A 87 -9.14 -7.30 0.09
N THR A 88 -9.66 -7.51 1.30
CA THR A 88 -10.47 -6.49 2.01
C THR A 88 -9.64 -5.26 2.36
N ASP A 89 -8.44 -5.45 2.89
CA ASP A 89 -7.54 -4.35 3.22
C ASP A 89 -7.02 -3.63 1.97
N MET A 90 -6.56 -4.38 0.96
CA MET A 90 -6.11 -3.82 -0.33
C MET A 90 -7.21 -2.98 -0.97
N SER A 91 -8.43 -3.51 -1.09
CA SER A 91 -9.56 -2.79 -1.68
C SER A 91 -9.93 -1.53 -0.89
N ALA A 92 -9.94 -1.59 0.44
CA ALA A 92 -10.20 -0.44 1.28
C ALA A 92 -9.15 0.66 1.10
N HIS A 93 -7.87 0.28 1.00
CA HIS A 93 -6.78 1.21 0.75
C HIS A 93 -6.91 1.88 -0.61
N VAL A 94 -7.12 1.11 -1.69
CA VAL A 94 -7.32 1.63 -3.06
C VAL A 94 -8.49 2.62 -3.12
N GLN A 95 -9.63 2.28 -2.51
CA GLN A 95 -10.79 3.17 -2.45
C GLN A 95 -10.50 4.46 -1.67
N SER A 96 -9.73 4.34 -0.57
CA SER A 96 -9.30 5.51 0.21
C SER A 96 -8.37 6.41 -0.59
N MET A 97 -7.40 5.84 -1.31
CA MET A 97 -6.49 6.59 -2.17
C MET A 97 -7.22 7.27 -3.32
N ALA A 98 -8.11 6.57 -4.00
CA ALA A 98 -8.93 7.17 -5.06
C ALA A 98 -9.76 8.37 -4.58
N LYS A 99 -10.22 8.34 -3.31
CA LYS A 99 -10.99 9.41 -2.70
C LYS A 99 -10.15 10.61 -2.25
N HIS A 100 -9.00 10.35 -1.61
CA HIS A 100 -8.23 11.40 -0.93
C HIS A 100 -7.01 11.85 -1.73
N CYS A 101 -6.51 11.01 -2.63
CA CYS A 101 -5.37 11.23 -3.51
C CYS A 101 -5.70 10.82 -4.96
N PRO A 102 -6.69 11.45 -5.61
CA PRO A 102 -7.23 10.99 -6.89
C PRO A 102 -6.21 10.98 -8.04
N GLU A 103 -5.14 11.75 -7.94
CA GLU A 103 -4.08 11.80 -8.96
C GLU A 103 -2.98 10.75 -8.75
N THR A 104 -2.98 10.04 -7.59
CA THR A 104 -2.01 8.98 -7.34
C THR A 104 -2.26 7.81 -8.28
N ARG A 105 -1.21 7.37 -8.97
CA ARG A 105 -1.25 6.20 -9.85
C ARG A 105 -0.91 4.95 -9.03
N GLU A 106 -1.86 4.05 -8.86
CA GLU A 106 -1.66 2.85 -8.06
C GLU A 106 -1.15 1.68 -8.88
N VAL A 107 -0.20 0.93 -8.32
CA VAL A 107 0.29 -0.33 -8.85
C VAL A 107 -0.05 -1.41 -7.84
N LEU A 108 -1.00 -2.27 -8.15
CA LEU A 108 -1.36 -3.38 -7.28
C LEU A 108 -0.39 -4.54 -7.51
N GLY A 109 -0.12 -5.31 -6.47
CA GLY A 109 0.72 -6.48 -6.62
C GLY A 109 0.53 -7.50 -5.51
N GLY A 110 1.06 -8.69 -5.76
CA GLY A 110 1.06 -9.73 -4.75
C GLY A 110 1.93 -10.92 -5.14
N TYR A 111 2.39 -11.65 -4.11
CA TYR A 111 3.17 -12.85 -4.27
C TYR A 111 2.45 -14.03 -3.62
N SER A 112 2.34 -15.17 -4.32
CA SER A 112 1.74 -16.40 -3.79
C SER A 112 0.31 -16.17 -3.25
N LEU A 113 0.06 -16.35 -1.96
CA LEU A 113 -1.22 -16.02 -1.31
C LEU A 113 -1.63 -14.56 -1.55
N GLY A 114 -0.66 -13.64 -1.54
CA GLY A 114 -0.90 -12.24 -1.82
C GLY A 114 -1.30 -11.98 -3.28
N ALA A 115 -0.80 -12.77 -4.23
CA ALA A 115 -1.26 -12.70 -5.62
C ALA A 115 -2.74 -13.11 -5.74
N VAL A 116 -3.17 -14.14 -5.00
CA VAL A 116 -4.60 -14.53 -4.91
C VAL A 116 -5.43 -13.40 -4.30
N SER A 117 -4.90 -12.71 -3.27
CA SER A 117 -5.58 -11.57 -2.68
C SER A 117 -5.79 -10.43 -3.68
N ALA A 118 -4.75 -10.08 -4.44
CA ALA A 118 -4.82 -9.04 -5.48
C ALA A 118 -5.76 -9.45 -6.63
N ASP A 119 -5.71 -10.72 -7.06
CA ASP A 119 -6.63 -11.25 -8.07
C ASP A 119 -8.09 -11.12 -7.65
N LEU A 120 -8.39 -11.45 -6.40
CA LEU A 120 -9.76 -11.35 -5.89
C LEU A 120 -10.26 -9.90 -5.90
N VAL A 121 -9.38 -8.92 -5.64
CA VAL A 121 -9.73 -7.49 -5.75
C VAL A 121 -10.07 -7.08 -7.17
N ILE A 122 -9.27 -7.50 -8.16
CA ILE A 122 -9.47 -7.10 -9.56
C ILE A 122 -10.54 -7.91 -10.28
N ALA A 123 -10.90 -9.09 -9.78
CA ALA A 123 -11.88 -9.99 -10.38
C ALA A 123 -13.30 -9.80 -9.82
N ALA A 124 -13.43 -9.45 -8.53
CA ALA A 124 -14.72 -9.41 -7.88
C ALA A 124 -15.51 -8.15 -8.22
N THR A 125 -16.66 -8.32 -8.87
CA THR A 125 -17.64 -7.25 -9.11
C THR A 125 -18.77 -7.22 -8.08
N LYS A 126 -18.81 -8.21 -7.19
CA LYS A 126 -19.77 -8.39 -6.09
C LYS A 126 -19.12 -9.20 -4.97
N PRO A 127 -19.66 -9.19 -3.74
CA PRO A 127 -19.18 -10.02 -2.65
C PRO A 127 -19.07 -11.50 -3.04
N GLN A 128 -17.89 -12.11 -2.82
CA GLN A 128 -17.63 -13.52 -3.10
C GLN A 128 -16.41 -14.03 -2.31
N PHE A 129 -16.34 -15.34 -2.05
CA PHE A 129 -15.22 -16.01 -1.38
C PHE A 129 -14.77 -15.34 -0.06
N GLY A 130 -15.71 -14.81 0.73
CA GLY A 130 -15.39 -14.09 1.97
C GLY A 130 -14.96 -12.64 1.79
N PHE A 131 -14.68 -12.21 0.57
CA PHE A 131 -14.38 -10.82 0.22
C PHE A 131 -15.68 -10.04 -0.01
N ASN A 132 -15.94 -9.03 0.83
CA ASN A 132 -17.20 -8.30 0.86
C ASN A 132 -17.08 -6.82 0.46
N ASN A 133 -15.90 -6.37 0.04
CA ASN A 133 -15.62 -4.99 -0.32
C ASN A 133 -15.05 -4.88 -1.76
N PRO A 134 -15.77 -5.29 -2.81
CA PRO A 134 -15.30 -5.17 -4.19
C PRO A 134 -15.08 -3.71 -4.58
N LEU A 135 -14.17 -3.48 -5.52
CA LEU A 135 -13.90 -2.14 -6.04
C LEU A 135 -15.17 -1.60 -6.75
N PRO A 136 -15.60 -0.37 -6.44
CA PRO A 136 -16.66 0.29 -7.17
C PRO A 136 -16.31 0.48 -8.65
N PRO A 137 -17.32 0.54 -9.55
CA PRO A 137 -17.08 0.86 -10.95
C PRO A 137 -16.30 2.17 -11.13
N GLY A 138 -15.30 2.15 -12.02
CA GLY A 138 -14.46 3.30 -12.34
C GLY A 138 -13.20 3.42 -11.49
N ILE A 139 -13.09 2.71 -10.36
CA ILE A 139 -11.87 2.70 -9.54
C ILE A 139 -10.68 2.09 -10.29
N ASP A 140 -10.93 1.21 -11.25
CA ASP A 140 -9.88 0.65 -12.11
C ASP A 140 -9.06 1.73 -12.85
N GLN A 141 -9.61 2.93 -13.04
CA GLN A 141 -8.90 4.06 -13.66
C GLN A 141 -7.76 4.61 -12.80
N HIS A 142 -7.83 4.46 -11.47
CA HIS A 142 -6.76 4.82 -10.55
C HIS A 142 -5.62 3.79 -10.54
N VAL A 143 -5.89 2.56 -10.97
CA VAL A 143 -4.91 1.49 -11.05
C VAL A 143 -4.18 1.55 -12.40
N ALA A 144 -2.89 1.86 -12.36
CA ALA A 144 -2.03 1.92 -13.53
C ALA A 144 -1.59 0.53 -14.00
N ALA A 145 -1.20 -0.33 -13.05
CA ALA A 145 -0.72 -1.68 -13.34
C ALA A 145 -1.07 -2.66 -12.22
N VAL A 146 -1.04 -3.95 -12.57
CA VAL A 146 -1.13 -5.08 -11.63
C VAL A 146 0.02 -6.04 -11.90
N ALA A 147 0.76 -6.45 -10.87
CA ALA A 147 1.90 -7.37 -10.97
C ALA A 147 1.70 -8.58 -10.05
N LEU A 148 1.46 -9.75 -10.62
CA LEU A 148 1.16 -10.99 -9.89
C LEU A 148 2.31 -11.97 -10.02
N PHE A 149 2.84 -12.41 -8.88
CA PHE A 149 4.00 -13.31 -8.78
C PHE A 149 3.57 -14.65 -8.17
N GLY A 150 3.81 -15.75 -8.88
CA GLY A 150 3.47 -17.08 -8.37
C GLY A 150 1.98 -17.27 -8.11
N ASN A 151 1.14 -16.75 -8.99
CA ASN A 151 -0.30 -16.72 -8.84
C ASN A 151 -0.94 -18.09 -9.10
N GLY A 152 -1.58 -18.66 -8.06
CA GLY A 152 -2.26 -19.95 -8.16
C GLY A 152 -3.60 -19.91 -8.90
N THR A 153 -4.26 -18.75 -8.97
CA THR A 153 -5.58 -18.62 -9.60
C THR A 153 -5.52 -18.77 -11.11
N GLN A 154 -4.39 -18.42 -11.73
CA GLN A 154 -4.18 -18.59 -13.17
C GLN A 154 -4.47 -20.02 -13.67
N ARG A 155 -4.14 -21.04 -12.87
CA ARG A 155 -4.41 -22.45 -13.22
C ARG A 155 -5.86 -22.85 -13.09
N ILE A 156 -6.66 -22.08 -12.35
CA ILE A 156 -8.07 -22.39 -12.06
C ILE A 156 -8.99 -21.54 -12.93
N LEU A 157 -8.72 -20.26 -13.02
CA LEU A 157 -9.57 -19.27 -13.71
C LEU A 157 -9.02 -18.85 -15.09
N GLY A 158 -7.80 -19.27 -15.43
CA GLY A 158 -7.08 -18.77 -16.59
C GLY A 158 -6.43 -17.39 -16.34
N PRO A 159 -5.87 -16.76 -17.38
CA PRO A 159 -5.21 -15.46 -17.23
C PRO A 159 -6.22 -14.34 -16.95
N VAL A 160 -5.76 -13.29 -16.26
CA VAL A 160 -6.59 -12.12 -15.87
C VAL A 160 -7.46 -11.57 -17.00
N PRO A 161 -7.00 -11.44 -18.25
CA PRO A 161 -7.86 -10.99 -19.35
C PRO A 161 -9.15 -11.78 -19.55
N ALA A 162 -9.16 -13.06 -19.16
CA ALA A 162 -10.31 -13.93 -19.35
C ALA A 162 -11.46 -13.64 -18.37
N PHE A 163 -11.16 -13.14 -17.17
CA PHE A 163 -12.15 -12.93 -16.11
C PHE A 163 -12.23 -11.48 -15.60
N SER A 164 -11.24 -10.64 -15.92
CA SER A 164 -11.21 -9.23 -15.51
C SER A 164 -10.80 -8.32 -16.68
N PRO A 165 -11.70 -8.04 -17.64
CA PRO A 165 -11.37 -7.24 -18.83
C PRO A 165 -10.88 -5.83 -18.53
N ALA A 166 -11.36 -5.20 -17.45
CA ALA A 166 -10.94 -3.86 -17.02
C ALA A 166 -9.45 -3.77 -16.67
N PHE A 167 -8.85 -4.90 -16.27
CA PHE A 167 -7.44 -5.01 -15.88
C PHE A 167 -6.58 -5.75 -16.93
N ALA A 168 -7.18 -6.27 -18.02
CA ALA A 168 -6.48 -7.09 -19.00
C ALA A 168 -5.20 -6.44 -19.57
N GLY A 169 -5.30 -5.17 -19.96
CA GLY A 169 -4.16 -4.42 -20.51
C GLY A 169 -3.20 -3.83 -19.47
N LYS A 170 -3.50 -4.01 -18.20
CA LYS A 170 -2.76 -3.44 -17.06
C LYS A 170 -2.09 -4.51 -16.22
N THR A 171 -2.28 -5.79 -16.49
CA THR A 171 -1.78 -6.90 -15.65
C THR A 171 -0.63 -7.64 -16.31
N ILE A 172 0.39 -7.89 -15.53
CA ILE A 172 1.44 -8.87 -15.80
C ILE A 172 1.39 -9.98 -14.75
N GLU A 173 1.40 -11.22 -15.22
CA GLU A 173 1.51 -12.41 -14.37
C GLU A 173 2.83 -13.08 -14.65
N VAL A 174 3.67 -13.24 -13.64
CA VAL A 174 4.96 -13.90 -13.77
C VAL A 174 5.01 -15.16 -12.91
N CYS A 175 5.50 -16.23 -13.51
CA CYS A 175 5.61 -17.54 -12.89
C CYS A 175 7.03 -18.09 -13.11
N ALA A 176 7.71 -18.43 -12.02
CA ALA A 176 9.03 -19.03 -12.11
C ALA A 176 8.95 -20.44 -12.74
N PRO A 177 9.86 -20.81 -13.63
CA PRO A 177 9.88 -22.13 -14.24
C PRO A 177 9.91 -23.24 -13.17
N GLY A 178 8.95 -24.17 -13.23
CA GLY A 178 8.85 -25.26 -12.27
C GLY A 178 8.16 -24.91 -10.94
N ASP A 179 7.63 -23.70 -10.79
CA ASP A 179 6.82 -23.34 -9.63
C ASP A 179 5.53 -24.18 -9.60
N PRO A 180 5.29 -24.98 -8.54
CA PRO A 180 4.13 -25.87 -8.44
C PRO A 180 2.79 -25.14 -8.34
N ILE A 181 2.80 -23.86 -7.98
CA ILE A 181 1.59 -23.06 -7.78
C ILE A 181 1.06 -22.53 -9.10
N CYS A 182 1.92 -21.98 -9.95
CA CYS A 182 1.51 -21.28 -11.17
C CYS A 182 1.96 -21.97 -12.47
N SER A 183 3.02 -22.82 -12.46
CA SER A 183 3.48 -23.50 -13.67
C SER A 183 2.95 -24.91 -13.80
N GLY A 184 2.91 -25.45 -15.04
CA GLY A 184 2.70 -26.86 -15.31
C GLY A 184 4.02 -27.62 -15.44
N GLY A 185 3.96 -28.97 -15.48
CA GLY A 185 5.12 -29.82 -15.71
C GLY A 185 5.82 -30.31 -14.44
N LYS A 186 7.15 -30.52 -14.50
CA LYS A 186 7.94 -30.96 -13.34
C LYS A 186 8.03 -29.83 -12.33
N ALA A 187 7.33 -29.98 -11.21
CA ALA A 187 7.26 -28.99 -10.17
C ALA A 187 8.34 -29.18 -9.10
N GLN A 188 8.93 -28.10 -8.64
CA GLN A 188 9.87 -28.07 -7.52
C GLN A 188 9.47 -26.96 -6.58
N TRP A 189 9.26 -27.26 -5.29
CA TRP A 189 8.85 -26.25 -4.32
C TRP A 189 9.84 -25.08 -4.21
N THR A 190 11.14 -25.33 -4.39
CA THR A 190 12.17 -24.29 -4.42
C THR A 190 11.93 -23.23 -5.49
N SER A 191 11.28 -23.58 -6.60
CA SER A 191 10.91 -22.62 -7.65
C SER A 191 9.79 -21.68 -7.25
N HIS A 192 9.04 -22.00 -6.19
CA HIS A 192 8.03 -21.10 -5.61
C HIS A 192 8.63 -20.12 -4.58
N LEU A 193 9.86 -20.32 -4.12
CA LEU A 193 10.47 -19.46 -3.12
C LEU A 193 10.92 -18.13 -3.74
N GLN A 194 10.98 -17.09 -2.91
CA GLN A 194 11.28 -15.70 -3.30
C GLN A 194 12.53 -15.55 -4.18
N PRO A 195 13.67 -16.23 -3.93
CA PRO A 195 14.87 -16.12 -4.79
C PRO A 195 14.60 -16.46 -6.24
N SER A 196 13.71 -17.43 -6.52
CA SER A 196 13.34 -17.81 -7.90
C SER A 196 12.63 -16.71 -8.68
N TYR A 197 12.08 -15.72 -8.01
CA TYR A 197 11.46 -14.53 -8.61
C TYR A 197 12.42 -13.33 -8.65
N ILE A 198 13.21 -13.15 -7.59
CA ILE A 198 14.12 -12.01 -7.43
C ILE A 198 15.35 -12.17 -8.31
N ASP A 199 16.02 -13.33 -8.23
CA ASP A 199 17.32 -13.55 -8.88
C ASP A 199 17.19 -13.93 -10.36
N SER A 200 15.99 -14.31 -10.82
CA SER A 200 15.74 -14.73 -12.21
C SER A 200 15.44 -13.56 -13.16
N GLY A 201 15.27 -12.33 -12.63
CA GLY A 201 14.86 -11.18 -13.42
C GLY A 201 13.35 -11.04 -13.62
N LEU A 202 12.49 -11.94 -13.06
CA LEU A 202 11.04 -11.84 -13.17
C LEU A 202 10.49 -10.61 -12.48
N VAL A 203 11.07 -10.24 -11.34
CA VAL A 203 10.72 -8.99 -10.63
C VAL A 203 11.07 -7.78 -11.51
N ASP A 204 12.22 -7.78 -12.15
CA ASP A 204 12.66 -6.67 -13.02
C ASP A 204 11.78 -6.55 -14.28
N GLN A 205 11.36 -7.68 -14.84
CA GLN A 205 10.40 -7.74 -15.94
C GLN A 205 9.05 -7.12 -15.56
N ALA A 206 8.52 -7.49 -14.40
CA ALA A 206 7.26 -6.94 -13.91
C ALA A 206 7.36 -5.44 -13.61
N ALA A 207 8.48 -5.00 -13.04
CA ALA A 207 8.74 -3.60 -12.76
C ALA A 207 8.87 -2.77 -14.05
N ALA A 208 9.51 -3.29 -15.10
CA ALA A 208 9.58 -2.64 -16.40
C ALA A 208 8.19 -2.50 -17.03
N PHE A 209 7.35 -3.54 -16.93
CA PHE A 209 5.96 -3.46 -17.38
C PHE A 209 5.17 -2.38 -16.63
N ALA A 210 5.24 -2.35 -15.29
CA ALA A 210 4.54 -1.37 -14.47
C ALA A 210 5.04 0.06 -14.74
N ALA A 211 6.35 0.26 -14.92
CA ALA A 211 6.94 1.55 -15.27
C ALA A 211 6.41 2.10 -16.60
N GLY A 212 6.14 1.22 -17.57
CA GLY A 212 5.53 1.61 -18.86
C GLY A 212 4.05 1.99 -18.77
N LYS A 213 3.43 1.82 -17.58
CA LYS A 213 2.03 2.19 -17.31
C LYS A 213 1.88 3.44 -16.44
N LEU A 214 2.96 3.87 -15.77
CA LEU A 214 3.02 5.09 -14.98
C LEU A 214 3.36 6.31 -15.82
#